data_904cad98c39f21bbe3c9cbba45bbc4c3
#
_entry.id   904cad98c39f21bbe3c9cbba45bbc4c3
#
_cell.length_a   1.000
_cell.length_b   1.000
_cell.length_c   1.000
_cell.angle_alpha   90.00
_cell.angle_beta   90.00
_cell.angle_gamma   90.00
#
_symmetry.space_group_name_H-M   'P 1'
#
loop_
_entity.id
_entity.type
_entity.pdbx_description
1 polymer ?
#
loop_
_entity_poly.entity_id
_entity_poly.type
_entity_poly.pdbx_seq_one_letter_code
_entity_poly.pdbx_strand_id
1 'polypeptide(L)'
;TREKLNLNIFSLGHRNPQGITKINKTIFSVEHGPKGGDELNKIVKDKNYGWPKVSFGTRYLHDNKGKSVLISHENNGFEPPLVALVPSVAISSVNQCPLILKNYYKKNCLMALSLHGNKLRPGKSIIIFLLNEDMDKVQTVEKIYFGNLDNFKFRHFITNSKNELYEDDNGSIYISSDKKGIYKITFED
;
A
#
# COMPACT_ATOMS: atom_id res chain seq x y z
N THR A 1 -11.30 -33.87 -12.10
CA THR A 1 -10.57 -33.18 -13.17
C THR A 1 -9.62 -32.18 -12.51
N ARG A 2 -8.29 -32.39 -12.65
CA ARG A 2 -7.30 -31.40 -12.24
C ARG A 2 -7.38 -30.25 -13.24
N GLU A 3 -7.85 -29.08 -12.79
CA GLU A 3 -7.80 -27.87 -13.60
C GLU A 3 -6.34 -27.49 -13.87
N LYS A 4 -6.02 -27.20 -15.12
CA LYS A 4 -4.69 -26.78 -15.54
C LYS A 4 -4.55 -25.28 -15.25
N LEU A 5 -3.70 -24.92 -14.27
CA LEU A 5 -3.39 -23.52 -14.00
C LEU A 5 -2.50 -22.97 -15.11
N ASN A 6 -2.89 -21.83 -15.67
CA ASN A 6 -2.08 -21.04 -16.58
C ASN A 6 -1.55 -19.82 -15.83
N LEU A 7 -0.23 -19.65 -15.79
CA LEU A 7 0.42 -18.51 -15.19
C LEU A 7 0.93 -17.57 -16.28
N ASN A 8 0.43 -16.32 -16.28
CA ASN A 8 0.83 -15.30 -17.22
C ASN A 8 1.32 -14.07 -16.46
N ILE A 9 2.36 -13.42 -16.96
CA ILE A 9 2.84 -12.16 -16.44
C ILE A 9 1.83 -11.07 -16.79
N PHE A 10 1.34 -10.33 -15.78
CA PHE A 10 0.39 -9.25 -15.96
C PHE A 10 1.07 -7.87 -16.08
N SER A 11 2.10 -7.63 -15.26
CA SER A 11 2.94 -6.42 -15.28
C SER A 11 4.35 -6.74 -14.83
N LEU A 12 5.30 -5.86 -15.11
CA LEU A 12 6.73 -6.05 -14.86
C LEU A 12 7.33 -4.89 -14.04
N GLY A 13 8.58 -5.07 -13.62
CA GLY A 13 9.38 -3.99 -13.02
C GLY A 13 9.00 -3.66 -11.58
N HIS A 14 8.41 -4.60 -10.86
CA HIS A 14 8.13 -4.51 -9.44
C HIS A 14 9.32 -4.98 -8.62
N ARG A 15 9.60 -4.28 -7.50
CA ARG A 15 10.72 -4.63 -6.63
C ARG A 15 10.32 -5.62 -5.54
N ASN A 16 9.39 -5.23 -4.69
CA ASN A 16 9.01 -5.99 -3.50
C ASN A 16 7.55 -5.70 -3.11
N PRO A 17 6.58 -6.20 -3.88
CA PRO A 17 5.16 -6.06 -3.58
C PRO A 17 4.82 -6.66 -2.22
N GLN A 18 4.10 -5.90 -1.40
CA GLN A 18 3.70 -6.27 -0.04
C GLN A 18 2.19 -6.42 0.11
N GLY A 19 1.43 -5.86 -0.79
CA GLY A 19 -0.01 -5.96 -0.78
C GLY A 19 -0.60 -5.68 -2.15
N ILE A 20 -1.73 -6.31 -2.41
CA ILE A 20 -2.49 -6.13 -3.65
C ILE A 20 -3.98 -6.11 -3.31
N THR A 21 -4.72 -5.23 -3.94
CA THR A 21 -6.18 -5.13 -3.79
C THR A 21 -6.83 -4.68 -5.08
N LYS A 22 -8.16 -4.73 -5.12
CA LYS A 22 -8.92 -4.33 -6.29
C LYS A 22 -10.13 -3.50 -5.88
N ILE A 23 -10.33 -2.35 -6.51
CA ILE A 23 -11.56 -1.56 -6.44
C ILE A 23 -12.22 -1.63 -7.82
N ASN A 24 -13.41 -2.19 -7.90
CA ASN A 24 -14.10 -2.42 -9.18
C ASN A 24 -13.22 -3.22 -10.15
N LYS A 25 -12.78 -2.59 -11.25
CA LYS A 25 -11.88 -3.20 -12.25
C LYS A 25 -10.42 -2.77 -12.10
N THR A 26 -10.12 -1.84 -11.19
CA THR A 26 -8.78 -1.27 -10.98
C THR A 26 -8.03 -2.05 -9.91
N ILE A 27 -6.82 -2.49 -10.24
CA ILE A 27 -5.92 -3.22 -9.34
C ILE A 27 -4.90 -2.21 -8.78
N PHE A 28 -4.63 -2.32 -7.48
CA PHE A 28 -3.62 -1.53 -6.79
C PHE A 28 -2.63 -2.44 -6.08
N SER A 29 -1.37 -2.04 -6.04
CA SER A 29 -0.32 -2.70 -5.27
C SER A 29 0.46 -1.69 -4.46
N VAL A 30 0.94 -2.12 -3.29
CA VAL A 30 1.94 -1.39 -2.52
C VAL A 30 3.22 -2.18 -2.45
N GLU A 31 4.35 -1.50 -2.56
CA GLU A 31 5.65 -2.14 -2.56
C GLU A 31 6.74 -1.32 -1.88
N HIS A 32 7.76 -2.04 -1.38
CA HIS A 32 8.94 -1.40 -0.78
C HIS A 32 9.92 -0.93 -1.84
N GLY A 33 10.31 0.33 -1.75
CA GLY A 33 11.51 0.84 -2.39
C GLY A 33 12.80 0.30 -1.75
N PRO A 34 13.98 0.60 -2.31
CA PRO A 34 15.26 0.15 -1.74
C PRO A 34 15.57 0.86 -0.42
N LYS A 35 15.98 2.10 -0.45
CA LYS A 35 16.22 2.95 0.72
C LYS A 35 15.39 4.23 0.56
N GLY A 36 14.15 4.20 1.03
CA GLY A 36 13.11 5.16 0.68
C GLY A 36 12.29 4.73 -0.51
N GLY A 37 11.27 5.52 -0.88
CA GLY A 37 10.49 5.33 -2.08
C GLY A 37 9.59 4.10 -2.07
N ASP A 38 8.92 3.82 -0.95
CA ASP A 38 7.80 2.88 -0.96
C ASP A 38 6.70 3.42 -1.86
N GLU A 39 6.00 2.56 -2.58
CA GLU A 39 5.13 2.98 -3.66
C GLU A 39 3.70 2.46 -3.48
N LEU A 40 2.74 3.28 -3.90
CA LEU A 40 1.38 2.86 -4.25
C LEU A 40 1.26 2.89 -5.77
N ASN A 41 1.01 1.76 -6.38
CA ASN A 41 0.89 1.58 -7.82
C ASN A 41 -0.54 1.25 -8.23
N LYS A 42 -1.05 1.88 -9.29
CA LYS A 42 -2.20 1.41 -10.07
C LYS A 42 -1.68 0.44 -11.11
N ILE A 43 -2.11 -0.82 -11.03
CA ILE A 43 -1.57 -1.89 -11.88
C ILE A 43 -2.31 -1.95 -13.20
N VAL A 44 -1.57 -1.76 -14.29
CA VAL A 44 -2.06 -1.79 -15.67
C VAL A 44 -1.40 -2.96 -16.41
N LYS A 45 -2.22 -3.68 -17.16
CA LYS A 45 -1.75 -4.82 -17.94
C LYS A 45 -0.63 -4.41 -18.92
N ASP A 46 0.38 -5.26 -19.06
CA ASP A 46 1.52 -5.12 -19.97
C ASP A 46 2.43 -3.90 -19.70
N LYS A 47 2.25 -3.20 -18.56
CA LYS A 47 3.12 -2.09 -18.14
C LYS A 47 4.33 -2.58 -17.35
N ASN A 48 5.40 -1.75 -17.41
CA ASN A 48 6.65 -1.96 -16.69
C ASN A 48 6.89 -0.79 -15.72
N TYR A 49 7.01 -1.09 -14.43
CA TYR A 49 7.18 -0.13 -13.33
C TYR A 49 8.65 0.23 -13.05
N GLY A 50 9.57 -0.32 -13.83
CA GLY A 50 10.93 0.18 -13.99
C GLY A 50 12.01 -0.41 -13.09
N TRP A 51 11.67 -1.13 -12.01
CA TRP A 51 12.70 -1.79 -11.20
C TRP A 51 13.47 -2.85 -12.02
N PRO A 52 14.83 -2.94 -11.92
CA PRO A 52 15.73 -2.18 -11.03
C PRO A 52 16.35 -0.92 -11.67
N LYS A 53 15.84 -0.45 -12.79
CA LYS A 53 16.41 0.68 -13.54
C LYS A 53 16.04 2.04 -12.92
N VAL A 54 14.81 2.19 -12.46
CA VAL A 54 14.28 3.40 -11.82
C VAL A 54 13.69 3.09 -10.46
N SER A 55 13.73 4.06 -9.54
CA SER A 55 13.11 4.01 -8.21
C SER A 55 13.14 5.39 -7.57
N PHE A 56 12.19 5.69 -6.70
CA PHE A 56 12.21 6.90 -5.84
C PHE A 56 13.09 6.75 -4.60
N GLY A 57 13.60 5.54 -4.34
CA GLY A 57 14.57 5.27 -3.27
C GLY A 57 16.01 5.26 -3.75
N THR A 58 16.94 5.35 -2.82
CA THR A 58 18.38 5.26 -3.11
C THR A 58 18.86 3.82 -3.00
N ARG A 59 19.89 3.45 -3.77
CA ARG A 59 20.51 2.12 -3.65
C ARG A 59 21.22 1.96 -2.32
N TYR A 60 21.33 0.73 -1.81
CA TYR A 60 22.17 0.41 -0.67
C TYR A 60 23.64 0.58 -1.02
N LEU A 61 24.47 0.98 -0.05
CA LEU A 61 25.91 1.21 -0.23
C LEU A 61 26.65 -0.04 -0.79
N HIS A 62 26.15 -1.24 -0.52
CA HIS A 62 26.72 -2.50 -0.99
C HIS A 62 26.55 -2.76 -2.49
N ASP A 63 25.61 -2.08 -3.14
CA ASP A 63 25.33 -2.25 -4.56
C ASP A 63 26.28 -1.46 -5.47
N ASN A 64 27.46 -1.11 -4.96
CA ASN A 64 28.49 -0.37 -5.67
C ASN A 64 28.00 0.88 -6.38
N LYS A 65 28.31 2.00 -5.83
CA LYS A 65 28.42 3.27 -6.58
C LYS A 65 27.57 4.44 -6.13
N GLY A 66 26.94 4.43 -4.97
CA GLY A 66 26.39 5.67 -4.37
C GLY A 66 25.51 6.55 -5.27
N LYS A 67 25.17 6.07 -6.46
CA LYS A 67 24.36 6.80 -7.42
C LYS A 67 22.90 6.65 -7.03
N SER A 68 22.27 7.77 -6.71
CA SER A 68 20.81 7.81 -6.62
C SER A 68 20.23 7.36 -7.96
N VAL A 69 19.22 6.51 -7.92
CA VAL A 69 18.50 6.05 -9.11
C VAL A 69 17.33 7.00 -9.41
N LEU A 70 17.50 8.28 -9.14
CA LEU A 70 16.51 9.32 -9.47
C LEU A 70 16.52 9.57 -10.99
N ILE A 71 16.03 8.57 -11.72
CA ILE A 71 15.72 8.71 -13.14
C ILE A 71 14.21 8.80 -13.20
N SER A 72 13.67 9.75 -13.93
CA SER A 72 12.23 9.89 -14.12
C SER A 72 11.66 8.63 -14.78
N HIS A 73 10.61 8.05 -14.20
CA HIS A 73 9.90 6.92 -14.79
C HIS A 73 9.38 7.26 -16.19
N GLU A 74 8.71 8.39 -16.32
CA GLU A 74 8.06 8.84 -17.54
C GLU A 74 9.05 9.06 -18.69
N ASN A 75 10.18 9.73 -18.40
CA ASN A 75 11.21 10.00 -19.41
C ASN A 75 11.90 8.73 -19.94
N ASN A 76 11.70 7.60 -19.27
CA ASN A 76 12.29 6.31 -19.64
C ASN A 76 11.24 5.27 -20.06
N GLY A 77 9.99 5.68 -20.24
CA GLY A 77 8.90 4.82 -20.70
C GLY A 77 8.42 3.80 -19.64
N PHE A 78 8.69 4.08 -18.36
CA PHE A 78 8.19 3.28 -17.25
C PHE A 78 6.93 3.91 -16.66
N GLU A 79 6.04 3.07 -16.14
CA GLU A 79 4.82 3.51 -15.46
C GLU A 79 5.18 4.08 -14.08
N PRO A 80 4.83 5.34 -13.77
CA PRO A 80 5.11 5.91 -12.47
C PRO A 80 4.11 5.40 -11.42
N PRO A 81 4.49 5.35 -10.12
CA PRO A 81 3.55 5.11 -9.05
C PRO A 81 2.57 6.28 -8.88
N LEU A 82 1.38 6.01 -8.33
CA LEU A 82 0.45 7.07 -7.92
C LEU A 82 1.04 7.92 -6.78
N VAL A 83 1.79 7.30 -5.88
CA VAL A 83 2.49 7.96 -4.78
C VAL A 83 3.78 7.21 -4.47
N ALA A 84 4.85 7.98 -4.27
CA ALA A 84 6.10 7.50 -3.67
C ALA A 84 6.27 8.10 -2.27
N LEU A 85 6.50 7.26 -1.27
CA LEU A 85 6.69 7.65 0.12
C LEU A 85 8.19 7.77 0.43
N VAL A 86 8.64 9.01 0.61
CA VAL A 86 10.03 9.33 0.93
C VAL A 86 10.03 10.24 2.17
N PRO A 87 10.58 9.80 3.30
CA PRO A 87 11.27 8.52 3.56
C PRO A 87 10.31 7.31 3.54
N SER A 88 10.88 6.11 3.37
CA SER A 88 10.14 4.85 3.45
C SER A 88 9.46 4.67 4.80
N VAL A 89 8.26 4.13 4.77
CA VAL A 89 7.47 3.78 5.96
C VAL A 89 7.39 2.26 6.16
N ALA A 90 8.03 1.49 5.28
CA ALA A 90 7.87 0.05 5.15
C ALA A 90 6.40 -0.32 5.00
N ILE A 91 5.80 0.15 3.91
CA ILE A 91 4.40 -0.06 3.61
C ILE A 91 4.09 -1.55 3.49
N SER A 92 3.02 -2.00 4.14
CA SER A 92 2.59 -3.40 4.06
C SER A 92 1.09 -3.47 3.89
N SER A 93 0.61 -4.51 3.27
CA SER A 93 -0.81 -4.74 3.03
C SER A 93 -1.53 -3.50 2.47
N VAL A 94 -2.48 -3.69 1.62
CA VAL A 94 -3.37 -2.65 1.12
C VAL A 94 -4.76 -3.24 0.90
N ASN A 95 -5.79 -2.50 1.27
CA ASN A 95 -7.18 -2.85 1.00
C ASN A 95 -8.01 -1.60 0.72
N GLN A 96 -9.24 -1.81 0.24
CA GLN A 96 -10.21 -0.73 0.23
C GLN A 96 -10.48 -0.24 1.65
N CYS A 97 -10.80 1.04 1.81
CA CYS A 97 -11.31 1.53 3.09
C CYS A 97 -12.61 0.81 3.47
N PRO A 98 -12.85 0.58 4.77
CA PRO A 98 -14.14 0.13 5.24
C PRO A 98 -15.24 1.14 4.91
N LEU A 99 -16.49 0.68 4.88
CA LEU A 99 -17.63 1.49 4.45
C LEU A 99 -17.75 2.78 5.23
N ILE A 100 -17.50 2.74 6.54
CA ILE A 100 -17.57 3.92 7.41
C ILE A 100 -16.63 5.04 6.94
N LEU A 101 -15.38 4.72 6.57
CA LEU A 101 -14.44 5.71 6.05
C LEU A 101 -14.81 6.18 4.65
N LYS A 102 -15.34 5.29 3.79
CA LYS A 102 -15.85 5.69 2.47
C LYS A 102 -16.99 6.69 2.60
N ASN A 103 -17.91 6.47 3.53
CA ASN A 103 -19.03 7.36 3.79
C ASN A 103 -18.57 8.70 4.38
N TYR A 104 -17.58 8.66 5.28
CA TYR A 104 -16.99 9.87 5.87
C TYR A 104 -16.30 10.75 4.82
N TYR A 105 -15.41 10.18 4.04
CA TYR A 105 -14.67 10.93 3.03
C TYR A 105 -15.47 11.21 1.75
N LYS A 106 -16.51 10.44 1.47
CA LYS A 106 -17.30 10.47 0.21
C LYS A 106 -16.42 10.32 -1.03
N LYS A 107 -15.37 9.52 -0.92
CA LYS A 107 -14.35 9.28 -1.95
C LYS A 107 -13.96 7.81 -2.03
N ASN A 108 -13.45 7.40 -3.18
CA ASN A 108 -12.70 6.16 -3.28
C ASN A 108 -11.46 6.26 -2.39
N CYS A 109 -11.25 5.28 -1.51
CA CYS A 109 -10.05 5.29 -0.69
C CYS A 109 -9.45 3.90 -0.50
N LEU A 110 -8.13 3.90 -0.34
CA LEU A 110 -7.33 2.75 0.02
C LEU A 110 -6.73 2.96 1.41
N MET A 111 -6.64 1.88 2.16
CA MET A 111 -5.89 1.83 3.40
C MET A 111 -4.67 0.95 3.21
N ALA A 112 -3.55 1.34 3.82
CA ALA A 112 -2.36 0.51 3.93
C ALA A 112 -1.79 0.58 5.35
N LEU A 113 -0.94 -0.38 5.70
CA LEU A 113 -0.22 -0.38 6.96
C LEU A 113 1.21 0.05 6.76
N SER A 114 1.79 0.66 7.79
CA SER A 114 3.19 1.02 7.88
C SER A 114 3.85 0.24 9.02
N LEU A 115 4.92 -0.51 8.70
CA LEU A 115 5.64 -1.34 9.67
C LEU A 115 6.73 -0.58 10.41
N HIS A 116 7.23 0.50 9.83
CA HIS A 116 8.45 1.17 10.30
C HIS A 116 8.17 2.60 10.73
N GLY A 117 8.70 2.94 11.89
CA GLY A 117 8.69 4.29 12.39
C GLY A 117 9.36 4.39 13.76
N ASN A 118 9.78 5.57 14.11
CA ASN A 118 10.29 5.93 15.41
C ASN A 118 9.84 7.37 15.75
N LYS A 119 10.26 7.91 16.90
CA LYS A 119 9.90 9.29 17.31
C LYS A 119 10.22 10.36 16.26
N LEU A 120 11.26 10.14 15.43
CA LEU A 120 11.70 11.06 14.38
C LEU A 120 11.12 10.74 13.00
N ARG A 121 10.67 9.50 12.78
CA ARG A 121 10.12 9.03 11.52
C ARG A 121 8.81 8.31 11.79
N PRO A 122 7.67 9.00 11.72
CA PRO A 122 6.38 8.42 12.00
C PRO A 122 6.10 7.22 11.09
N GLY A 123 5.96 6.08 11.69
CA GLY A 123 5.52 4.83 11.10
C GLY A 123 4.60 4.13 12.07
N LYS A 124 4.31 2.85 11.85
CA LYS A 124 3.34 2.08 12.65
C LYS A 124 1.99 2.79 12.65
N SER A 125 1.49 3.00 11.47
CA SER A 125 0.27 3.76 11.22
C SER A 125 -0.60 3.05 10.18
N ILE A 126 -1.85 3.41 10.17
CA ILE A 126 -2.72 3.25 9.00
C ILE A 126 -2.45 4.44 8.09
N ILE A 127 -2.25 4.17 6.80
CA ILE A 127 -2.13 5.20 5.77
C ILE A 127 -3.39 5.13 4.92
N ILE A 128 -4.06 6.26 4.76
CA ILE A 128 -5.26 6.41 3.95
C ILE A 128 -4.91 7.22 2.72
N PHE A 129 -5.17 6.65 1.53
CA PHE A 129 -5.03 7.33 0.25
C PHE A 129 -6.41 7.65 -0.30
N LEU A 130 -6.74 8.92 -0.38
CA LEU A 130 -7.99 9.39 -1.01
C LEU A 130 -7.75 9.58 -2.50
N LEU A 131 -8.53 8.86 -3.30
CA LEU A 131 -8.40 8.84 -4.75
C LEU A 131 -9.42 9.78 -5.40
N ASN A 132 -9.10 10.27 -6.59
CA ASN A 132 -10.09 10.89 -7.47
C ASN A 132 -11.09 9.86 -8.01
N GLU A 133 -12.12 10.31 -8.73
CA GLU A 133 -13.18 9.45 -9.26
C GLU A 133 -12.65 8.38 -10.22
N ASP A 134 -11.71 8.73 -11.08
CA ASP A 134 -11.07 7.84 -12.07
C ASP A 134 -10.03 6.90 -11.44
N MET A 135 -9.75 7.06 -10.16
CA MET A 135 -8.76 6.26 -9.42
C MET A 135 -7.38 6.23 -10.10
N ASP A 136 -6.99 7.31 -10.74
CA ASP A 136 -5.69 7.49 -11.39
C ASP A 136 -4.80 8.52 -10.69
N LYS A 137 -5.30 9.15 -9.63
CA LYS A 137 -4.59 10.14 -8.83
C LYS A 137 -4.93 10.06 -7.36
N VAL A 138 -3.91 10.15 -6.51
CA VAL A 138 -4.09 10.36 -5.06
C VAL A 138 -4.23 11.85 -4.81
N GLN A 139 -5.34 12.26 -4.21
CA GLN A 139 -5.63 13.66 -3.86
C GLN A 139 -5.10 14.02 -2.48
N THR A 140 -5.15 13.06 -1.55
CA THR A 140 -4.75 13.27 -0.15
C THR A 140 -4.18 11.99 0.43
N VAL A 141 -3.18 12.12 1.28
CA VAL A 141 -2.63 11.03 2.09
C VAL A 141 -2.76 11.41 3.56
N GLU A 142 -3.51 10.60 4.31
CA GLU A 142 -3.67 10.77 5.74
C GLU A 142 -3.02 9.61 6.50
N LYS A 143 -2.66 9.86 7.77
CA LYS A 143 -2.04 8.85 8.63
C LYS A 143 -2.71 8.84 9.99
N ILE A 144 -3.12 7.65 10.42
CA ILE A 144 -3.63 7.39 11.77
C ILE A 144 -2.56 6.61 12.52
N TYR A 145 -2.00 7.21 13.55
CA TYR A 145 -0.94 6.60 14.35
C TYR A 145 -1.53 5.73 15.46
N PHE A 146 -0.92 4.58 15.70
CA PHE A 146 -1.34 3.64 16.74
C PHE A 146 -0.92 4.05 18.17
N GLY A 147 -0.33 5.22 18.35
CA GLY A 147 0.07 5.73 19.68
C GLY A 147 1.08 4.81 20.38
N ASN A 148 0.77 4.39 21.60
CA ASN A 148 1.66 3.61 22.46
C ASN A 148 1.86 2.13 22.05
N LEU A 149 1.40 1.73 20.87
CA LEU A 149 1.57 0.37 20.36
C LEU A 149 2.93 0.15 19.68
N ASP A 150 3.99 0.75 20.23
CA ASP A 150 5.34 0.79 19.66
C ASP A 150 5.98 -0.59 19.43
N ASN A 151 5.57 -1.60 20.18
CA ASN A 151 6.09 -2.96 20.07
C ASN A 151 5.34 -3.85 19.08
N PHE A 152 4.33 -3.29 18.41
CA PHE A 152 3.52 -4.03 17.44
C PHE A 152 4.07 -3.83 16.03
N LYS A 153 4.09 -4.92 15.25
CA LYS A 153 4.37 -4.89 13.81
C LYS A 153 3.15 -5.43 13.10
N PHE A 154 2.30 -4.53 12.65
CA PHE A 154 1.07 -4.90 11.94
C PHE A 154 1.40 -5.28 10.50
N ARG A 155 1.05 -6.51 10.10
CA ARG A 155 1.43 -7.07 8.80
C ARG A 155 0.34 -6.99 7.77
N HIS A 156 -0.82 -7.49 8.13
CA HIS A 156 -1.95 -7.62 7.23
C HIS A 156 -3.21 -7.16 7.91
N PHE A 157 -4.16 -6.73 7.13
CA PHE A 157 -5.48 -6.41 7.61
C PHE A 157 -6.54 -6.76 6.57
N ILE A 158 -7.76 -6.95 7.06
CA ILE A 158 -8.95 -7.05 6.23
C ILE A 158 -9.94 -5.99 6.68
N THR A 159 -10.72 -5.50 5.73
CA THR A 159 -11.78 -4.54 5.95
C THR A 159 -13.06 -5.08 5.35
N ASN A 160 -14.20 -4.79 5.96
CA ASN A 160 -15.47 -4.96 5.29
C ASN A 160 -15.71 -3.76 4.37
N SER A 161 -15.54 -3.94 3.08
CA SER A 161 -15.74 -2.91 2.06
C SER A 161 -17.08 -3.03 1.33
N LYS A 162 -17.84 -4.09 1.59
CA LYS A 162 -19.15 -4.37 1.01
C LYS A 162 -20.23 -4.37 2.09
N ASN A 163 -21.46 -4.09 1.69
CA ASN A 163 -22.66 -4.24 2.53
C ASN A 163 -23.03 -5.71 2.83
N GLU A 164 -22.07 -6.62 2.80
CA GLU A 164 -22.34 -8.02 3.06
C GLU A 164 -22.41 -8.26 4.57
N LEU A 165 -23.59 -8.44 4.99
CA LEU A 165 -24.23 -8.94 6.21
C LEU A 165 -23.39 -9.91 7.06
N TYR A 166 -22.49 -9.37 7.83
CA TYR A 166 -22.28 -9.86 9.19
C TYR A 166 -22.84 -8.76 10.10
N GLU A 167 -23.86 -9.09 10.87
CA GLU A 167 -24.68 -8.16 11.68
C GLU A 167 -23.88 -7.32 12.70
N ASP A 168 -22.57 -7.50 12.78
CA ASP A 168 -21.70 -6.87 13.77
C ASP A 168 -20.60 -5.96 13.17
N ASP A 169 -20.61 -5.73 11.85
CA ASP A 169 -19.48 -5.10 11.17
C ASP A 169 -19.77 -3.69 10.64
N ASN A 170 -20.06 -2.76 11.54
CA ASN A 170 -20.06 -1.31 11.25
C ASN A 170 -18.63 -0.80 10.95
N GLY A 171 -17.94 -1.44 9.96
CA GLY A 171 -16.66 -0.96 9.51
C GLY A 171 -15.44 -1.47 10.30
N SER A 172 -15.56 -2.58 11.03
CA SER A 172 -14.45 -3.16 11.77
C SER A 172 -13.27 -3.53 10.87
N ILE A 173 -12.06 -3.31 11.37
CA ILE A 173 -10.81 -3.69 10.74
C ILE A 173 -10.16 -4.77 11.59
N TYR A 174 -9.79 -5.89 10.99
CA TYR A 174 -9.02 -6.93 11.67
C TYR A 174 -7.58 -6.84 11.21
N ILE A 175 -6.65 -6.71 12.16
CA ILE A 175 -5.21 -6.54 11.91
C ILE A 175 -4.43 -7.66 12.56
N SER A 176 -3.53 -8.29 11.80
CA SER A 176 -2.56 -9.24 12.33
C SER A 176 -1.27 -8.55 12.76
N SER A 177 -0.71 -8.97 13.89
CA SER A 177 0.56 -8.46 14.40
C SER A 177 1.56 -9.59 14.66
N ASP A 178 2.85 -9.35 14.38
CA ASP A 178 3.93 -10.27 14.70
C ASP A 178 3.94 -10.59 16.20
N LYS A 179 3.91 -11.86 16.55
CA LYS A 179 4.06 -12.37 17.92
C LYS A 179 3.02 -11.90 18.95
N LYS A 180 1.95 -11.25 18.53
CA LYS A 180 0.95 -10.66 19.44
C LYS A 180 -0.47 -11.17 19.21
N GLY A 181 -0.87 -11.42 17.97
CA GLY A 181 -2.20 -11.95 17.66
C GLY A 181 -2.95 -11.17 16.60
N ILE A 182 -4.26 -11.34 16.58
CA ILE A 182 -5.17 -10.62 15.70
C ILE A 182 -6.00 -9.66 16.56
N TYR A 183 -6.10 -8.42 16.11
CA TYR A 183 -6.81 -7.34 16.79
C TYR A 183 -7.98 -6.87 15.94
N LYS A 184 -9.08 -6.53 16.60
CA LYS A 184 -10.21 -5.83 16.00
C LYS A 184 -10.09 -4.34 16.34
N ILE A 185 -10.19 -3.49 15.32
CA ILE A 185 -10.31 -2.04 15.47
C ILE A 185 -11.74 -1.67 15.10
N THR A 186 -12.38 -0.93 15.97
CA THR A 186 -13.70 -0.33 15.75
C THR A 186 -13.57 1.18 15.73
N PHE A 187 -14.43 1.84 14.97
CA PHE A 187 -14.58 3.29 15.02
C PHE A 187 -15.70 3.60 16.04
N GLU A 188 -15.40 4.45 16.98
CA GLU A 188 -16.39 4.99 17.92
C GLU A 188 -16.88 6.34 17.39
N ASP A 189 -18.18 6.61 17.54
CA ASP A 189 -18.83 7.86 17.13
C ASP A 189 -18.38 9.05 18.01
#